data_d52b49504bff522229ffe35701d47e49
#
_entry.id   d52b49504bff522229ffe35701d47e49
#
_cell.length_a   1.000
_cell.length_b   1.000
_cell.length_c   1.000
_cell.angle_alpha   90.00
_cell.angle_beta   90.00
_cell.angle_gamma   90.00
#
_symmetry.space_group_name_H-M   'P 1'
#
loop_
_entity.id
_entity.type
_entity.pdbx_description
1 polymer ?
#
loop_
_entity_poly.entity_id
_entity_poly.type
_entity_poly.pdbx_seq_one_letter_code
_entity_poly.pdbx_strand_id
1 'polypeptide(L)'
;MKGSFGKTEAPFRLLLHNEELLIVAMNDFPFSVPLPDHDVQRLRARILTTLCAADEGFCAIPVASIRRQTLAQMLDLYDSLFFSGFLGRAYGEIDVTLSQRLTSSAGKFMYVRGGAARLSRAEIRMSGDFLFRLSEGPFLLNGLSVATPQEAFLVVFEHELCHAAENALFGSTGHSSRFLSLAHGLFGHNDTRHSLPTRMQEAASEGLSPGVRVCFCFQGSVLRGIVTYIGKTATVMVEDRSGAYRDRQGRRYSKYRVPLGHLTVSLEK
;
A
#
# COMPACT_ATOMS: atom_id res chain seq x y z
N MET A 1 33.28 -7.19 46.90
CA MET A 1 32.94 -7.83 45.64
C MET A 1 32.08 -6.85 44.83
N LYS A 2 32.68 -6.21 43.83
CA LYS A 2 31.97 -5.26 42.96
C LYS A 2 31.59 -6.02 41.68
N GLY A 3 30.30 -6.28 41.49
CA GLY A 3 29.75 -6.85 40.25
C GLY A 3 29.68 -5.79 39.16
N SER A 4 30.46 -6.00 38.11
CA SER A 4 30.45 -5.23 36.89
C SER A 4 29.20 -5.61 36.07
N PHE A 5 28.26 -4.69 35.93
CA PHE A 5 27.21 -4.80 34.92
C PHE A 5 27.82 -4.43 33.57
N GLY A 6 28.01 -5.42 32.73
CA GLY A 6 28.40 -5.22 31.33
C GLY A 6 27.30 -4.48 30.60
N LYS A 7 27.63 -3.34 30.04
CA LYS A 7 26.81 -2.62 29.02
C LYS A 7 26.82 -3.47 27.77
N THR A 8 25.68 -4.05 27.41
CA THR A 8 25.43 -4.58 26.08
C THR A 8 25.27 -3.37 25.13
N GLU A 9 26.39 -2.99 24.53
CA GLU A 9 26.36 -2.04 23.39
C GLU A 9 25.61 -2.71 22.23
N ALA A 10 24.66 -1.98 21.66
CA ALA A 10 23.96 -2.39 20.47
C ALA A 10 24.93 -2.38 19.27
N PRO A 11 25.22 -3.50 18.62
CA PRO A 11 26.31 -3.61 17.63
C PRO A 11 26.00 -2.95 16.28
N PHE A 12 24.83 -2.39 16.08
CA PHE A 12 24.35 -1.98 14.76
C PHE A 12 24.60 -0.51 14.36
N ARG A 13 25.09 0.33 15.25
CA ARG A 13 25.21 1.78 15.00
C ARG A 13 26.47 2.20 14.23
N LEU A 14 27.47 1.31 14.09
CA LEU A 14 28.78 1.61 13.47
C LEU A 14 28.97 1.00 12.05
N LEU A 15 28.01 0.20 11.54
CA LEU A 15 28.22 -0.68 10.38
C LEU A 15 27.87 -0.07 9.02
N LEU A 16 27.35 1.15 8.94
CA LEU A 16 26.80 1.71 7.69
C LEU A 16 27.80 2.51 6.83
N HIS A 17 29.11 2.49 7.13
CA HIS A 17 30.10 3.33 6.41
C HIS A 17 31.24 2.59 5.73
N ASN A 18 31.26 1.25 5.71
CA ASN A 18 32.32 0.51 5.06
C ASN A 18 31.78 -0.66 4.22
N GLU A 19 32.18 -0.77 2.94
CA GLU A 19 31.72 -1.83 2.02
C GLU A 19 32.03 -3.25 2.53
N GLU A 20 33.13 -3.44 3.27
CA GLU A 20 33.47 -4.73 3.87
C GLU A 20 32.50 -5.15 4.98
N LEU A 21 31.93 -4.18 5.74
CA LEU A 21 30.94 -4.43 6.76
C LEU A 21 29.53 -4.69 6.16
N LEU A 22 29.27 -4.16 4.96
CA LEU A 22 28.07 -4.45 4.19
C LEU A 22 28.06 -5.94 3.75
N ILE A 23 29.22 -6.49 3.37
CA ILE A 23 29.38 -7.90 2.99
C ILE A 23 29.17 -8.83 4.20
N VAL A 24 29.63 -8.44 5.40
CA VAL A 24 29.38 -9.18 6.64
C VAL A 24 27.91 -9.13 7.03
N ALA A 25 27.25 -7.96 6.91
CA ALA A 25 25.81 -7.83 7.15
C ALA A 25 24.97 -8.61 6.12
N MET A 26 25.43 -8.73 4.89
CA MET A 26 24.80 -9.56 3.85
C MET A 26 25.03 -11.07 4.10
N ASN A 27 26.14 -11.47 4.71
CA ASN A 27 26.41 -12.87 5.07
C ASN A 27 25.59 -13.32 6.30
N ASP A 28 25.25 -12.41 7.21
CA ASP A 28 24.32 -12.64 8.33
C ASP A 28 22.85 -12.44 7.94
N PHE A 29 22.57 -11.93 6.72
CA PHE A 29 21.23 -11.82 6.19
C PHE A 29 20.80 -13.20 5.66
N PRO A 30 19.69 -13.79 6.16
CA PRO A 30 19.34 -15.19 5.88
C PRO A 30 19.01 -15.50 4.42
N PHE A 31 19.25 -14.58 3.49
CA PHE A 31 18.79 -14.63 2.09
C PHE A 31 19.92 -14.63 1.06
N SER A 32 21.03 -15.24 1.38
CA SER A 32 22.07 -15.52 0.37
C SER A 32 21.59 -16.47 -0.74
N VAL A 33 20.47 -17.18 -0.53
CA VAL A 33 19.85 -18.08 -1.50
C VAL A 33 18.37 -17.75 -1.61
N PRO A 34 17.81 -17.54 -2.82
CA PRO A 34 16.38 -17.35 -3.00
C PRO A 34 15.58 -18.53 -2.42
N LEU A 35 14.47 -18.22 -1.76
CA LEU A 35 13.56 -19.26 -1.30
C LEU A 35 12.91 -19.95 -2.52
N PRO A 36 12.77 -21.28 -2.51
CA PRO A 36 12.02 -21.98 -3.56
C PRO A 36 10.57 -21.49 -3.61
N ASP A 37 10.00 -21.33 -4.79
CA ASP A 37 8.64 -20.80 -4.99
C ASP A 37 7.58 -21.55 -4.16
N HIS A 38 7.71 -22.88 -4.06
CA HIS A 38 6.77 -23.70 -3.29
C HIS A 38 6.85 -23.40 -1.79
N ASP A 39 8.01 -23.03 -1.26
CA ASP A 39 8.17 -22.63 0.13
C ASP A 39 7.55 -21.26 0.39
N VAL A 40 7.78 -20.30 -0.52
CA VAL A 40 7.15 -18.97 -0.47
C VAL A 40 5.62 -19.12 -0.46
N GLN A 41 5.06 -19.90 -1.38
CA GLN A 41 3.62 -20.14 -1.46
C GLN A 41 3.06 -20.81 -0.19
N ARG A 42 3.77 -21.80 0.34
CA ARG A 42 3.39 -22.47 1.59
C ARG A 42 3.38 -21.53 2.78
N LEU A 43 4.41 -20.68 2.92
CA LEU A 43 4.51 -19.70 4.00
C LEU A 43 3.43 -18.63 3.88
N ARG A 44 3.18 -18.10 2.67
CA ARG A 44 2.10 -17.15 2.40
C ARG A 44 0.73 -17.73 2.74
N ALA A 45 0.45 -18.96 2.32
CA ALA A 45 -0.80 -19.65 2.65
C ALA A 45 -0.96 -19.84 4.18
N ARG A 46 0.12 -20.18 4.90
CA ARG A 46 0.11 -20.28 6.36
C ARG A 46 -0.23 -18.95 7.02
N ILE A 47 0.39 -17.85 6.56
CA ILE A 47 0.09 -16.50 7.07
C ILE A 47 -1.38 -16.19 6.83
N LEU A 48 -1.86 -16.36 5.59
CA LEU A 48 -3.25 -16.08 5.23
C LEU A 48 -4.23 -16.87 6.11
N THR A 49 -4.02 -18.17 6.26
CA THR A 49 -4.87 -19.02 7.12
C THR A 49 -4.88 -18.54 8.57
N THR A 50 -3.71 -18.17 9.11
CA THR A 50 -3.59 -17.67 10.48
C THR A 50 -4.34 -16.35 10.66
N LEU A 51 -4.20 -15.41 9.73
CA LEU A 51 -4.87 -14.11 9.80
C LEU A 51 -6.39 -14.25 9.62
N CYS A 52 -6.84 -15.10 8.70
CA CYS A 52 -8.26 -15.39 8.49
C CYS A 52 -8.90 -16.02 9.72
N ALA A 53 -8.23 -16.94 10.37
CA ALA A 53 -8.73 -17.56 11.61
C ALA A 53 -8.84 -16.53 12.77
N ALA A 54 -8.01 -15.50 12.75
CA ALA A 54 -7.99 -14.47 13.77
C ALA A 54 -8.96 -13.30 13.47
N ASP A 55 -9.36 -13.07 12.21
CA ASP A 55 -10.13 -11.89 11.79
C ASP A 55 -11.12 -12.23 10.67
N GLU A 56 -12.37 -12.49 11.04
CA GLU A 56 -13.45 -12.81 10.11
C GLU A 56 -13.71 -11.68 9.10
N GLY A 57 -13.58 -10.42 9.53
CA GLY A 57 -13.75 -9.25 8.66
C GLY A 57 -12.69 -9.19 7.56
N PHE A 58 -11.46 -9.59 7.87
CA PHE A 58 -10.39 -9.72 6.86
C PHE A 58 -10.63 -10.90 5.93
N CYS A 59 -11.16 -12.01 6.45
CA CYS A 59 -11.44 -13.23 5.67
C CYS A 59 -12.65 -13.11 4.73
N ALA A 60 -13.53 -12.15 4.95
CA ALA A 60 -14.71 -11.93 4.10
C ALA A 60 -14.31 -11.52 2.66
N ILE A 61 -15.13 -11.87 1.67
CA ILE A 61 -14.98 -11.46 0.27
C ILE A 61 -16.25 -10.74 -0.17
N PRO A 62 -16.20 -9.44 -0.50
CA PRO A 62 -15.04 -8.54 -0.34
C PRO A 62 -14.64 -8.38 1.13
N VAL A 63 -13.40 -7.96 1.39
CA VAL A 63 -12.91 -7.70 2.75
C VAL A 63 -13.80 -6.65 3.42
N ALA A 64 -14.39 -6.99 4.56
CA ALA A 64 -15.33 -6.12 5.27
C ALA A 64 -14.61 -5.14 6.22
N SER A 65 -13.58 -5.63 6.90
CA SER A 65 -12.76 -4.85 7.83
C SER A 65 -11.42 -5.53 8.06
N ILE A 66 -10.48 -4.84 8.68
CA ILE A 66 -9.24 -5.43 9.21
C ILE A 66 -8.90 -4.75 10.53
N ARG A 67 -8.64 -5.54 11.56
CA ARG A 67 -8.29 -5.04 12.88
C ARG A 67 -6.83 -4.63 12.94
N ARG A 68 -6.50 -3.64 13.78
CA ARG A 68 -5.11 -3.22 14.00
C ARG A 68 -4.23 -4.37 14.49
N GLN A 69 -4.77 -5.24 15.35
CA GLN A 69 -4.07 -6.43 15.83
C GLN A 69 -3.72 -7.39 14.70
N THR A 70 -4.61 -7.56 13.72
CA THR A 70 -4.37 -8.39 12.53
C THR A 70 -3.23 -7.83 11.67
N LEU A 71 -3.14 -6.50 11.53
CA LEU A 71 -2.02 -5.85 10.85
C LEU A 71 -0.69 -6.04 11.59
N ALA A 72 -0.68 -5.91 12.91
CA ALA A 72 0.50 -6.16 13.73
C ALA A 72 0.91 -7.63 13.65
N GLN A 73 -0.03 -8.56 13.81
CA GLN A 73 0.23 -10.00 13.68
C GLN A 73 0.77 -10.38 12.30
N MET A 74 0.29 -9.73 11.25
CA MET A 74 0.81 -9.92 9.89
C MET A 74 2.29 -9.57 9.82
N LEU A 75 2.69 -8.42 10.36
CA LEU A 75 4.10 -8.01 10.42
C LEU A 75 4.95 -9.03 11.20
N ASP A 76 4.50 -9.44 12.38
CA ASP A 76 5.22 -10.40 13.22
C ASP A 76 5.42 -11.74 12.50
N LEU A 77 4.39 -12.24 11.81
CA LEU A 77 4.47 -13.47 11.03
C LEU A 77 5.48 -13.35 9.88
N TYR A 78 5.43 -12.26 9.12
CA TYR A 78 6.39 -12.03 8.04
C TYR A 78 7.81 -11.85 8.56
N ASP A 79 8.02 -11.06 9.61
CA ASP A 79 9.35 -10.84 10.17
C ASP A 79 9.94 -12.16 10.70
N SER A 80 9.15 -12.98 11.38
CA SER A 80 9.63 -14.27 11.89
C SER A 80 9.88 -15.30 10.79
N LEU A 81 8.99 -15.42 9.79
CA LEU A 81 9.04 -16.49 8.80
C LEU A 81 9.96 -16.19 7.61
N PHE A 82 10.06 -14.93 7.21
CA PHE A 82 10.85 -14.52 6.05
C PHE A 82 12.11 -13.74 6.41
N PHE A 83 12.13 -13.02 7.52
CA PHE A 83 13.23 -12.13 7.88
C PHE A 83 13.98 -12.57 9.17
N SER A 84 13.59 -13.69 9.79
CA SER A 84 14.20 -14.20 11.03
C SER A 84 14.31 -13.13 12.14
N GLY A 85 13.32 -12.23 12.23
CA GLY A 85 13.28 -11.12 13.19
C GLY A 85 14.21 -9.94 12.83
N PHE A 86 14.69 -9.87 11.59
CA PHE A 86 15.61 -8.81 11.15
C PHE A 86 14.96 -7.42 11.21
N LEU A 87 13.70 -7.29 10.76
CA LEU A 87 13.02 -6.00 10.73
C LEU A 87 12.78 -5.45 12.13
N GLY A 88 12.37 -6.30 13.06
CA GLY A 88 12.23 -5.93 14.48
C GLY A 88 13.56 -5.47 15.09
N ARG A 89 14.68 -6.16 14.78
CA ARG A 89 16.00 -5.72 15.25
C ARG A 89 16.46 -4.41 14.62
N ALA A 90 16.14 -4.17 13.35
CA ALA A 90 16.59 -2.99 12.62
C ALA A 90 15.83 -1.71 13.03
N TYR A 91 14.54 -1.81 13.29
CA TYR A 91 13.66 -0.67 13.56
C TYR A 91 13.18 -0.56 15.01
N GLY A 92 13.25 -1.64 15.78
CA GLY A 92 12.58 -1.77 17.08
C GLY A 92 11.08 -1.96 16.92
N GLU A 93 10.40 -1.01 16.27
CA GLU A 93 8.98 -1.05 16.01
C GLU A 93 8.67 -0.50 14.60
N ILE A 94 7.78 -1.18 13.88
CA ILE A 94 7.20 -0.71 12.62
C ILE A 94 5.69 -0.66 12.81
N ASP A 95 5.12 0.54 12.67
CA ASP A 95 3.67 0.70 12.65
C ASP A 95 3.11 0.17 11.32
N VAL A 96 2.11 -0.71 11.37
CA VAL A 96 1.33 -1.09 10.19
C VAL A 96 -0.05 -0.45 10.29
N THR A 97 -0.37 0.42 9.33
CA THR A 97 -1.61 1.21 9.35
C THR A 97 -2.42 1.02 8.07
N LEU A 98 -3.74 1.20 8.18
CA LEU A 98 -4.64 1.21 7.04
C LEU A 98 -5.14 2.62 6.78
N SER A 99 -4.97 3.12 5.54
CA SER A 99 -5.37 4.46 5.15
C SER A 99 -6.46 4.46 4.09
N GLN A 100 -7.57 5.10 4.38
CA GLN A 100 -8.63 5.38 3.40
C GLN A 100 -8.30 6.55 2.47
N ARG A 101 -7.20 7.26 2.72
CA ARG A 101 -6.75 8.42 1.93
C ARG A 101 -5.64 8.06 0.94
N LEU A 102 -5.02 6.90 1.10
CA LEU A 102 -4.02 6.41 0.16
C LEU A 102 -4.75 5.82 -1.06
N THR A 103 -4.90 6.61 -2.12
CA THR A 103 -5.68 6.27 -3.32
C THR A 103 -4.84 6.20 -4.60
N SER A 104 -3.57 6.59 -4.52
CA SER A 104 -2.62 6.59 -5.65
C SER A 104 -1.65 5.42 -5.64
N SER A 105 -1.53 4.70 -4.51
CA SER A 105 -0.71 3.49 -4.38
C SER A 105 -1.39 2.50 -3.43
N ALA A 106 -1.12 1.22 -3.61
CA ALA A 106 -1.70 0.16 -2.79
C ALA A 106 -1.04 0.04 -1.41
N GLY A 107 0.24 0.41 -1.31
CA GLY A 107 1.02 0.47 -0.09
C GLY A 107 2.02 1.62 -0.11
N LYS A 108 2.66 1.87 1.02
CA LYS A 108 3.78 2.81 1.16
C LYS A 108 4.56 2.54 2.44
N PHE A 109 5.85 2.24 2.31
CA PHE A 109 6.79 2.27 3.43
C PHE A 109 7.31 3.70 3.65
N MET A 110 7.44 4.10 4.91
CA MET A 110 7.96 5.39 5.32
C MET A 110 8.90 5.22 6.50
N TYR A 111 10.06 5.86 6.42
CA TYR A 111 11.01 5.94 7.53
C TYR A 111 11.40 7.39 7.79
N VAL A 112 11.26 7.79 9.05
CA VAL A 112 11.69 9.10 9.51
C VAL A 112 12.79 8.90 10.53
N ARG A 113 14.02 9.28 10.16
CA ARG A 113 15.14 9.24 11.09
C ARG A 113 14.90 10.22 12.22
N GLY A 114 15.03 9.74 13.44
CA GLY A 114 15.00 10.58 14.63
C GLY A 114 16.24 11.50 14.70
N GLY A 115 16.09 12.62 15.39
CA GLY A 115 17.19 13.52 15.76
C GLY A 115 17.41 13.49 17.27
N ALA A 116 18.19 14.43 17.81
CA ALA A 116 18.54 14.51 19.23
C ALA A 116 17.31 14.51 20.18
N ALA A 117 16.15 14.95 19.72
CA ALA A 117 14.91 15.09 20.49
C ALA A 117 13.75 14.22 19.97
N ARG A 118 13.94 13.38 18.95
CA ARG A 118 12.89 12.56 18.34
C ARG A 118 13.38 11.15 18.09
N LEU A 119 12.55 10.14 18.43
CA LEU A 119 12.80 8.74 18.06
C LEU A 119 12.62 8.56 16.55
N SER A 120 13.39 7.65 15.97
CA SER A 120 13.18 7.18 14.61
C SER A 120 11.83 6.45 14.55
N ARG A 121 11.12 6.59 13.43
CA ARG A 121 9.82 5.95 13.22
C ARG A 121 9.78 5.28 11.86
N ALA A 122 9.37 4.02 11.85
CA ALA A 122 9.06 3.27 10.64
C ALA A 122 7.56 3.00 10.56
N GLU A 123 6.97 3.14 9.38
CA GLU A 123 5.55 2.88 9.13
C GLU A 123 5.36 2.21 7.78
N ILE A 124 4.57 1.14 7.74
CA ILE A 124 4.00 0.58 6.51
C ILE A 124 2.52 0.98 6.48
N ARG A 125 2.17 1.78 5.49
CA ARG A 125 0.80 2.25 5.30
C ARG A 125 0.16 1.52 4.13
N MET A 126 -0.87 0.73 4.40
CA MET A 126 -1.63 0.00 3.41
C MET A 126 -2.86 0.80 2.96
N SER A 127 -3.27 0.63 1.72
CA SER A 127 -4.46 1.30 1.20
C SER A 127 -5.73 0.51 1.51
N GLY A 128 -6.56 1.03 2.40
CA GLY A 128 -7.93 0.52 2.58
C GLY A 128 -8.82 0.82 1.37
N ASP A 129 -8.50 1.85 0.59
CA ASP A 129 -9.25 2.17 -0.62
C ASP A 129 -9.13 1.09 -1.67
N PHE A 130 -7.95 0.48 -1.86
CA PHE A 130 -7.79 -0.67 -2.74
C PHE A 130 -8.38 -1.94 -2.11
N LEU A 131 -7.98 -2.30 -0.89
CA LEU A 131 -8.37 -3.54 -0.24
C LEU A 131 -9.89 -3.77 -0.23
N PHE A 132 -10.66 -2.76 0.22
CA PHE A 132 -12.11 -2.92 0.38
C PHE A 132 -12.91 -2.84 -0.91
N ARG A 133 -12.28 -2.53 -2.04
CA ARG A 133 -12.92 -2.54 -3.36
C ARG A 133 -12.68 -3.83 -4.14
N LEU A 134 -11.68 -4.61 -3.75
CA LEU A 134 -11.40 -5.87 -4.42
C LEU A 134 -12.46 -6.91 -4.04
N SER A 135 -13.03 -7.57 -5.04
CA SER A 135 -14.03 -8.63 -4.83
C SER A 135 -13.54 -9.97 -5.36
N GLU A 136 -13.26 -10.08 -6.64
CA GLU A 136 -12.86 -11.32 -7.32
C GLU A 136 -11.64 -11.10 -8.19
N GLY A 137 -10.71 -12.08 -8.17
CA GLY A 137 -9.51 -12.09 -9.01
C GLY A 137 -9.76 -12.74 -10.37
N PRO A 138 -8.71 -13.06 -11.11
CA PRO A 138 -7.32 -12.96 -10.67
C PRO A 138 -6.77 -11.52 -10.70
N PHE A 139 -5.86 -11.23 -9.76
CA PHE A 139 -5.12 -9.96 -9.71
C PHE A 139 -3.67 -10.23 -10.10
N LEU A 140 -3.11 -9.38 -10.96
CA LEU A 140 -1.68 -9.42 -11.31
C LEU A 140 -0.96 -8.33 -10.52
N LEU A 141 -0.07 -8.75 -9.59
CA LEU A 141 0.67 -7.87 -8.70
C LEU A 141 2.13 -8.33 -8.64
N ASN A 142 3.06 -7.40 -8.86
CA ASN A 142 4.49 -7.65 -8.78
C ASN A 142 4.94 -8.89 -9.61
N GLY A 143 4.23 -9.17 -10.72
CA GLY A 143 4.45 -10.33 -11.57
C GLY A 143 3.82 -11.63 -11.08
N LEU A 144 3.08 -11.63 -9.96
CA LEU A 144 2.36 -12.77 -9.43
C LEU A 144 0.87 -12.67 -9.74
N SER A 145 0.26 -13.81 -10.11
CA SER A 145 -1.19 -13.93 -10.23
C SER A 145 -1.76 -14.50 -8.94
N VAL A 146 -2.69 -13.78 -8.31
CA VAL A 146 -3.36 -14.17 -7.06
C VAL A 146 -4.87 -14.11 -7.23
N ALA A 147 -5.59 -14.97 -6.51
CA ALA A 147 -7.01 -15.19 -6.72
C ALA A 147 -7.91 -14.32 -5.83
N THR A 148 -7.45 -14.00 -4.63
CA THR A 148 -8.29 -13.36 -3.61
C THR A 148 -7.80 -11.96 -3.23
N PRO A 149 -8.69 -11.08 -2.74
CA PRO A 149 -8.30 -9.77 -2.20
C PRO A 149 -7.28 -9.85 -1.07
N GLN A 150 -7.37 -10.89 -0.24
CA GLN A 150 -6.46 -11.13 0.87
C GLN A 150 -5.05 -11.45 0.37
N GLU A 151 -4.93 -12.34 -0.62
CA GLU A 151 -3.63 -12.64 -1.26
C GLU A 151 -3.05 -11.40 -1.93
N ALA A 152 -3.89 -10.63 -2.63
CA ALA A 152 -3.47 -9.36 -3.22
C ALA A 152 -2.93 -8.39 -2.16
N PHE A 153 -3.57 -8.31 -0.99
CA PHE A 153 -3.13 -7.49 0.12
C PHE A 153 -1.79 -7.96 0.68
N LEU A 154 -1.58 -9.27 0.83
CA LEU A 154 -0.30 -9.83 1.27
C LEU A 154 0.82 -9.52 0.27
N VAL A 155 0.60 -9.68 -1.03
CA VAL A 155 1.62 -9.37 -2.07
C VAL A 155 2.00 -7.88 -2.08
N VAL A 156 1.05 -6.98 -1.85
CA VAL A 156 1.36 -5.55 -1.67
C VAL A 156 2.15 -5.33 -0.38
N PHE A 157 1.79 -5.99 0.71
CA PHE A 157 2.51 -5.88 1.97
C PHE A 157 3.96 -6.39 1.86
N GLU A 158 4.19 -7.49 1.16
CA GLU A 158 5.52 -8.04 0.85
C GLU A 158 6.39 -7.01 0.10
N HIS A 159 5.81 -6.26 -0.83
CA HIS A 159 6.51 -5.18 -1.53
C HIS A 159 6.99 -4.09 -0.56
N GLU A 160 6.14 -3.68 0.38
CA GLU A 160 6.50 -2.67 1.38
C GLU A 160 7.53 -3.19 2.39
N LEU A 161 7.50 -4.49 2.71
CA LEU A 161 8.55 -5.13 3.51
C LEU A 161 9.91 -5.14 2.80
N CYS A 162 9.93 -5.31 1.47
CA CYS A 162 11.17 -5.16 0.69
C CYS A 162 11.74 -3.75 0.78
N HIS A 163 10.88 -2.71 0.75
CA HIS A 163 11.32 -1.33 0.99
C HIS A 163 11.88 -1.13 2.40
N ALA A 164 11.25 -1.74 3.41
CA ALA A 164 11.77 -1.70 4.77
C ALA A 164 13.14 -2.39 4.86
N ALA A 165 13.29 -3.58 4.28
CA ALA A 165 14.56 -4.31 4.26
C ALA A 165 15.65 -3.55 3.48
N GLU A 166 15.35 -3.01 2.31
CA GLU A 166 16.29 -2.19 1.53
C GLU A 166 16.72 -0.94 2.30
N ASN A 167 15.79 -0.28 2.99
CA ASN A 167 16.10 0.88 3.81
C ASN A 167 17.01 0.53 5.00
N ALA A 168 16.73 -0.58 5.68
CA ALA A 168 17.54 -1.03 6.81
C ALA A 168 18.97 -1.39 6.38
N LEU A 169 19.12 -2.06 5.21
CA LEU A 169 20.40 -2.53 4.70
C LEU A 169 21.21 -1.41 4.02
N PHE A 170 20.55 -0.56 3.25
CA PHE A 170 21.24 0.34 2.31
C PHE A 170 20.84 1.81 2.47
N GLY A 171 19.90 2.14 3.35
CA GLY A 171 19.43 3.51 3.54
C GLY A 171 18.60 4.08 2.39
N SER A 172 18.14 3.25 1.44
CA SER A 172 17.36 3.65 0.26
C SER A 172 15.98 3.02 0.25
N THR A 173 15.06 3.58 -0.52
CA THR A 173 13.67 3.10 -0.65
C THR A 173 13.20 3.21 -2.10
N GLY A 174 14.02 2.83 -3.06
CA GLY A 174 13.68 2.86 -4.49
C GLY A 174 13.33 1.48 -5.04
N HIS A 175 13.10 1.39 -6.34
CA HIS A 175 13.01 0.11 -7.05
C HIS A 175 14.34 -0.19 -7.75
N SER A 176 15.43 -0.17 -6.98
CA SER A 176 16.78 -0.44 -7.45
C SER A 176 16.95 -1.94 -7.76
N SER A 177 18.10 -2.30 -8.37
CA SER A 177 18.45 -3.72 -8.58
C SER A 177 18.53 -4.49 -7.25
N ARG A 178 18.90 -3.83 -6.15
CA ARG A 178 18.90 -4.42 -4.78
C ARG A 178 17.48 -4.73 -4.32
N PHE A 179 16.56 -3.79 -4.48
CA PHE A 179 15.14 -4.02 -4.20
C PHE A 179 14.60 -5.20 -5.01
N LEU A 180 14.84 -5.23 -6.32
CA LEU A 180 14.38 -6.32 -7.19
C LEU A 180 14.95 -7.67 -6.76
N SER A 181 16.25 -7.73 -6.39
CA SER A 181 16.87 -8.96 -5.90
C SER A 181 16.24 -9.42 -4.56
N LEU A 182 15.97 -8.51 -3.63
CA LEU A 182 15.27 -8.81 -2.38
C LEU A 182 13.85 -9.33 -2.64
N ALA A 183 13.08 -8.63 -3.45
CA ALA A 183 11.69 -8.96 -3.76
C ALA A 183 11.56 -10.30 -4.48
N HIS A 184 12.47 -10.57 -5.43
CA HIS A 184 12.53 -11.86 -6.11
C HIS A 184 12.98 -12.99 -5.17
N GLY A 185 14.06 -12.79 -4.42
CA GLY A 185 14.64 -13.82 -3.56
C GLY A 185 13.75 -14.21 -2.38
N LEU A 186 13.02 -13.24 -1.81
CA LEU A 186 12.14 -13.46 -0.66
C LEU A 186 10.75 -13.96 -1.06
N PHE A 187 10.17 -13.37 -2.10
CA PHE A 187 8.74 -13.50 -2.39
C PHE A 187 8.43 -13.95 -3.81
N GLY A 188 9.44 -14.15 -4.67
CA GLY A 188 9.25 -14.52 -6.06
C GLY A 188 8.68 -13.39 -6.92
N HIS A 189 8.76 -12.13 -6.48
CA HIS A 189 8.27 -10.99 -7.26
C HIS A 189 9.14 -10.78 -8.51
N ASN A 190 8.51 -10.67 -9.67
CA ASN A 190 9.18 -10.48 -10.97
C ASN A 190 8.95 -9.09 -11.57
N ASP A 191 8.12 -8.26 -10.94
CA ASP A 191 7.82 -6.88 -11.33
C ASP A 191 7.62 -6.03 -10.06
N THR A 192 7.56 -4.73 -10.22
CA THR A 192 7.24 -3.75 -9.17
C THR A 192 5.87 -3.11 -9.36
N ARG A 193 5.15 -3.51 -10.40
CA ARG A 193 3.86 -2.94 -10.79
C ARG A 193 2.71 -3.81 -10.30
N HIS A 194 1.59 -3.17 -10.02
CA HIS A 194 0.33 -3.85 -9.78
C HIS A 194 -0.73 -3.38 -10.78
N SER A 195 -1.56 -4.31 -11.24
CA SER A 195 -2.70 -4.03 -12.11
C SER A 195 -3.98 -3.73 -11.33
N LEU A 196 -3.89 -3.40 -10.04
CA LEU A 196 -5.07 -3.02 -9.27
C LEU A 196 -5.67 -1.74 -9.86
N PRO A 197 -6.94 -1.75 -10.27
CA PRO A 197 -7.53 -0.60 -10.93
C PRO A 197 -7.68 0.56 -9.94
N THR A 198 -7.26 1.74 -10.38
CA THR A 198 -7.56 2.97 -9.68
C THR A 198 -9.05 3.33 -9.86
N ARG A 199 -9.62 4.12 -8.96
CA ARG A 199 -11.00 4.61 -9.11
C ARG A 199 -11.25 5.30 -10.45
N MET A 200 -10.24 5.98 -10.98
CA MET A 200 -10.35 6.63 -12.28
C MET A 200 -10.41 5.60 -13.41
N GLN A 201 -9.66 4.50 -13.34
CA GLN A 201 -9.73 3.42 -14.33
C GLN A 201 -11.05 2.66 -14.25
N GLU A 202 -11.55 2.37 -13.05
CA GLU A 202 -12.88 1.76 -12.85
C GLU A 202 -13.98 2.66 -13.41
N ALA A 203 -13.98 3.94 -13.05
CA ALA A 203 -14.94 4.90 -13.56
C ALA A 203 -14.86 5.05 -15.10
N ALA A 204 -13.63 4.98 -15.66
CA ALA A 204 -13.45 5.03 -17.10
C ALA A 204 -14.05 3.81 -17.82
N SER A 205 -13.99 2.61 -17.21
CA SER A 205 -14.67 1.41 -17.76
C SER A 205 -16.18 1.53 -17.75
N GLU A 206 -16.74 2.36 -16.87
CA GLU A 206 -18.16 2.73 -16.80
C GLU A 206 -18.51 3.96 -17.65
N GLY A 207 -17.57 4.46 -18.47
CA GLY A 207 -17.75 5.64 -19.33
C GLY A 207 -17.57 6.98 -18.62
N LEU A 208 -17.12 7.00 -17.36
CA LEU A 208 -16.89 8.22 -16.60
C LEU A 208 -15.41 8.63 -16.65
N SER A 209 -15.11 9.79 -17.19
CA SER A 209 -13.77 10.38 -17.20
C SER A 209 -13.83 11.90 -17.10
N PRO A 210 -12.75 12.59 -16.72
CA PRO A 210 -12.69 14.04 -16.80
C PRO A 210 -13.02 14.53 -18.22
N GLY A 211 -13.89 15.52 -18.32
CA GLY A 211 -14.41 16.05 -19.58
C GLY A 211 -15.77 15.47 -19.99
N VAL A 212 -16.20 14.34 -19.45
CA VAL A 212 -17.49 13.71 -19.75
C VAL A 212 -18.64 14.56 -19.18
N ARG A 213 -19.70 14.72 -19.96
CA ARG A 213 -20.95 15.34 -19.52
C ARG A 213 -21.80 14.32 -18.75
N VAL A 214 -22.31 14.74 -17.62
CA VAL A 214 -23.11 13.90 -16.72
C VAL A 214 -24.34 14.65 -16.23
N CYS A 215 -25.36 13.89 -15.80
CA CYS A 215 -26.46 14.41 -15.02
C CYS A 215 -26.55 13.65 -13.68
N PHE A 216 -27.11 14.33 -12.68
CA PHE A 216 -27.36 13.80 -11.33
C PHE A 216 -28.49 14.57 -10.65
N CYS A 217 -29.15 13.92 -9.68
CA CYS A 217 -30.19 14.57 -8.88
C CYS A 217 -29.57 15.27 -7.67
N PHE A 218 -29.96 16.54 -7.48
CA PHE A 218 -29.60 17.31 -6.28
C PHE A 218 -30.82 18.11 -5.81
N GLN A 219 -31.24 17.91 -4.56
CA GLN A 219 -32.42 18.57 -3.96
C GLN A 219 -33.68 18.50 -4.84
N GLY A 220 -33.96 17.33 -5.42
CA GLY A 220 -35.13 17.11 -6.26
C GLY A 220 -35.01 17.64 -7.70
N SER A 221 -33.91 18.30 -8.05
CA SER A 221 -33.66 18.82 -9.40
C SER A 221 -32.58 18.01 -10.12
N VAL A 222 -32.74 17.78 -11.42
CA VAL A 222 -31.71 17.17 -12.26
C VAL A 222 -30.73 18.25 -12.72
N LEU A 223 -29.49 18.15 -12.25
CA LEU A 223 -28.40 19.02 -12.68
C LEU A 223 -27.58 18.34 -13.78
N ARG A 224 -27.05 19.13 -14.69
CA ARG A 224 -26.16 18.70 -15.78
C ARG A 224 -24.83 19.43 -15.66
N GLY A 225 -23.72 18.71 -15.81
CA GLY A 225 -22.40 19.30 -15.67
C GLY A 225 -21.31 18.49 -16.34
N ILE A 226 -20.06 18.91 -16.11
CA ILE A 226 -18.88 18.28 -16.68
C ILE A 226 -18.04 17.72 -15.52
N VAL A 227 -17.64 16.45 -15.61
CA VAL A 227 -16.71 15.85 -14.68
C VAL A 227 -15.34 16.49 -14.85
N THR A 228 -14.73 16.96 -13.77
CA THR A 228 -13.39 17.55 -13.79
C THR A 228 -12.36 16.74 -13.02
N TYR A 229 -12.81 15.90 -12.09
CA TYR A 229 -11.95 15.04 -11.29
C TYR A 229 -12.74 13.81 -10.81
N ILE A 230 -12.06 12.66 -10.72
CA ILE A 230 -12.59 11.41 -10.18
C ILE A 230 -11.69 10.92 -9.06
N GLY A 231 -12.29 10.71 -7.89
CA GLY A 231 -11.74 10.10 -6.70
C GLY A 231 -12.80 9.21 -6.06
N LYS A 232 -12.98 9.26 -4.72
CA LYS A 232 -14.12 8.61 -4.03
C LYS A 232 -15.47 9.16 -4.49
N THR A 233 -15.47 10.40 -4.92
CA THR A 233 -16.59 11.09 -5.57
C THR A 233 -16.07 11.76 -6.83
N ALA A 234 -16.93 11.97 -7.80
CA ALA A 234 -16.64 12.85 -8.93
C ALA A 234 -16.80 14.31 -8.50
N THR A 235 -15.92 15.17 -9.01
CA THR A 235 -16.14 16.61 -9.02
C THR A 235 -16.80 16.99 -10.32
N VAL A 236 -18.01 17.54 -10.24
CA VAL A 236 -18.82 17.98 -11.38
C VAL A 236 -18.98 19.50 -11.34
N MET A 237 -18.66 20.17 -12.43
CA MET A 237 -18.88 21.60 -12.62
C MET A 237 -20.18 21.80 -13.39
N VAL A 238 -21.13 22.45 -12.75
CA VAL A 238 -22.44 22.79 -13.32
C VAL A 238 -22.45 24.27 -13.65
N GLU A 239 -22.83 24.63 -14.88
CA GLU A 239 -22.94 26.03 -15.26
C GLU A 239 -24.02 26.73 -14.43
N ASP A 240 -23.64 27.83 -13.77
CA ASP A 240 -24.46 28.56 -12.83
C ASP A 240 -24.02 30.04 -12.81
N ARG A 241 -24.91 30.94 -13.16
CA ARG A 241 -24.64 32.39 -13.20
C ARG A 241 -24.17 32.95 -11.86
N SER A 242 -24.60 32.33 -10.77
CA SER A 242 -24.18 32.69 -9.39
C SER A 242 -22.95 31.93 -8.91
N GLY A 243 -22.46 30.95 -9.71
CA GLY A 243 -21.38 30.05 -9.32
C GLY A 243 -20.06 30.77 -8.97
N ALA A 244 -19.32 30.22 -8.03
CA ALA A 244 -18.07 30.78 -7.51
C ALA A 244 -16.87 30.60 -8.45
N TYR A 245 -16.92 29.63 -9.35
CA TYR A 245 -15.83 29.28 -10.27
C TYR A 245 -16.04 29.91 -11.64
N ARG A 246 -14.96 30.32 -12.32
CA ARG A 246 -15.00 30.88 -13.69
C ARG A 246 -14.05 30.10 -14.61
N ASP A 247 -14.47 29.87 -15.85
CA ASP A 247 -13.58 29.42 -16.92
C ASP A 247 -12.87 30.60 -17.62
N ARG A 248 -12.03 30.27 -18.58
CA ARG A 248 -11.27 31.29 -19.37
C ARG A 248 -12.17 32.16 -20.24
N GLN A 249 -13.39 31.72 -20.55
CA GLN A 249 -14.38 32.47 -21.32
C GLN A 249 -15.31 33.32 -20.41
N GLY A 250 -15.08 33.29 -19.09
CA GLY A 250 -15.85 34.07 -18.11
C GLY A 250 -17.16 33.42 -17.69
N ARG A 251 -17.50 32.21 -18.17
CA ARG A 251 -18.68 31.46 -17.74
C ARG A 251 -18.50 31.05 -16.30
N ARG A 252 -19.58 31.06 -15.53
CA ARG A 252 -19.56 30.75 -14.09
C ARG A 252 -20.11 29.37 -13.84
N TYR A 253 -19.58 28.73 -12.79
CA TYR A 253 -19.89 27.35 -12.42
C TYR A 253 -20.03 27.19 -10.91
N SER A 254 -20.93 26.30 -10.50
CA SER A 254 -21.00 25.73 -9.17
C SER A 254 -20.36 24.34 -9.16
N LYS A 255 -19.63 24.03 -8.09
CA LYS A 255 -18.88 22.77 -7.92
C LYS A 255 -19.66 21.83 -7.05
N TYR A 256 -19.89 20.61 -7.54
CA TYR A 256 -20.55 19.53 -6.81
C TYR A 256 -19.60 18.35 -6.62
N ARG A 257 -19.70 17.68 -5.46
CA ARG A 257 -19.10 16.38 -5.22
C ARG A 257 -20.19 15.34 -5.22
N VAL A 258 -20.17 14.45 -6.21
CA VAL A 258 -21.25 13.49 -6.46
C VAL A 258 -20.68 12.07 -6.35
N PRO A 259 -21.29 11.15 -5.57
CA PRO A 259 -20.93 9.74 -5.60
C PRO A 259 -21.02 9.18 -7.01
N LEU A 260 -20.06 8.32 -7.41
CA LEU A 260 -19.98 7.82 -8.80
C LEU A 260 -21.27 7.13 -9.24
N GLY A 261 -21.86 6.29 -8.40
CA GLY A 261 -23.12 5.57 -8.69
C GLY A 261 -24.36 6.47 -8.81
N HIS A 262 -24.25 7.78 -8.54
CA HIS A 262 -25.35 8.74 -8.73
C HIS A 262 -25.19 9.56 -10.04
N LEU A 263 -24.17 9.27 -10.83
CA LEU A 263 -23.94 9.95 -12.10
C LEU A 263 -24.50 9.11 -13.24
N THR A 264 -25.14 9.77 -14.17
CA THR A 264 -25.54 9.21 -15.46
C THR A 264 -24.81 9.95 -16.56
N VAL A 265 -24.12 9.22 -17.43
CA VAL A 265 -23.45 9.83 -18.59
C VAL A 265 -24.50 10.41 -19.53
N SER A 266 -24.36 11.67 -19.88
CA SER A 266 -25.24 12.33 -20.83
C SER A 266 -24.75 12.06 -22.26
N LEU A 267 -25.54 11.35 -23.05
CA LEU A 267 -25.26 11.06 -24.47
C LEU A 267 -25.56 12.25 -25.40
N GLU A 268 -26.08 13.36 -24.85
CA GLU A 268 -26.32 14.57 -25.65
C GLU A 268 -24.98 15.27 -25.97
N LYS A 269 -24.78 15.52 -27.28
CA LYS A 269 -23.64 16.25 -27.82
C LYS A 269 -23.72 17.75 -27.53
#